data_52fb9a6b93b3a2d2773d19cc31db6bb5
#
_entry.id   52fb9a6b93b3a2d2773d19cc31db6bb5
#
_cell.length_a   1.000
_cell.length_b   1.000
_cell.length_c   1.000
_cell.angle_alpha   90.00
_cell.angle_beta   90.00
_cell.angle_gamma   90.00
#
_symmetry.space_group_name_H-M   'P 1'
#
loop_
_entity.id
_entity.type
_entity.pdbx_description
1 polymer ?
#
loop_
_entity_poly.entity_id
_entity_poly.type
_entity_poly.pdbx_seq_one_letter_code
_entity_poly.pdbx_strand_id
1 'polypeptide(L)'
;LALPAVSQVIQDGLAFDAVVALNDRAAIGALAAIKENQLAMPISIYGIDGSPDMKVLLSTTDDIEGTVAQSPLKMGRQVMQVIECMRTGKSYKEQYKIPVEMIDKDNVDRYDVNGWQ
;
A
#
# COMPACT_ATOMS: atom_id res chain seq x y z
N LEU A 1 -2.57 -12.13 -9.45
CA LEU A 1 -2.24 -11.51 -10.75
C LEU A 1 -0.79 -10.95 -10.78
N ALA A 2 -0.29 -10.32 -9.71
CA ALA A 2 1.07 -9.76 -9.71
C ALA A 2 2.16 -10.84 -9.70
N LEU A 3 1.98 -11.92 -8.93
CA LEU A 3 2.96 -13.00 -8.83
C LEU A 3 3.34 -13.56 -10.22
N PRO A 4 2.42 -14.06 -11.07
CA PRO A 4 2.81 -14.60 -12.37
C PRO A 4 3.40 -13.54 -13.31
N ALA A 5 2.97 -12.28 -13.22
CA ALA A 5 3.52 -11.20 -14.05
C ALA A 5 4.98 -10.90 -13.68
N VAL A 6 5.29 -10.79 -12.39
CA VAL A 6 6.67 -10.57 -11.92
C VAL A 6 7.54 -11.79 -12.17
N SER A 7 7.02 -13.01 -11.97
CA SER A 7 7.75 -14.24 -12.31
C SER A 7 8.12 -14.28 -13.80
N GLN A 8 7.23 -13.84 -14.69
CA GLN A 8 7.53 -13.76 -16.12
C GLN A 8 8.65 -12.77 -16.41
N VAL A 9 8.62 -11.59 -15.81
CA VAL A 9 9.70 -10.57 -15.95
C VAL A 9 11.04 -11.13 -15.52
N ILE A 10 11.05 -11.89 -14.42
CA ILE A 10 12.27 -12.54 -13.91
C ILE A 10 12.76 -13.62 -14.90
N GLN A 11 11.86 -14.46 -15.41
CA GLN A 11 12.19 -15.52 -16.36
C GLN A 11 12.68 -14.97 -17.72
N ASP A 12 12.17 -13.82 -18.14
CA ASP A 12 12.61 -13.12 -19.34
C ASP A 12 14.01 -12.46 -19.17
N GLY A 13 14.59 -12.55 -17.98
CA GLY A 13 15.94 -12.04 -17.68
C GLY A 13 16.02 -10.53 -17.59
N LEU A 14 14.91 -9.83 -17.40
CA LEU A 14 14.90 -8.38 -17.20
C LEU A 14 15.43 -8.03 -15.82
N ALA A 15 16.49 -7.21 -15.78
CA ALA A 15 17.05 -6.72 -14.53
C ALA A 15 16.21 -5.55 -13.98
N PHE A 16 15.91 -5.61 -12.68
CA PHE A 16 15.27 -4.52 -11.93
C PHE A 16 15.75 -4.57 -10.47
N ASP A 17 15.75 -3.44 -9.81
CA ASP A 17 16.18 -3.27 -8.42
C ASP A 17 15.06 -2.75 -7.51
N ALA A 18 13.91 -2.39 -8.09
CA ALA A 18 12.75 -1.95 -7.35
C ALA A 18 11.44 -2.38 -8.00
N VAL A 19 10.42 -2.56 -7.16
CA VAL A 19 9.04 -2.76 -7.56
C VAL A 19 8.17 -1.71 -6.87
N VAL A 20 7.47 -0.90 -7.67
CA VAL A 20 6.46 0.03 -7.19
C VAL A 20 5.10 -0.48 -7.64
N ALA A 21 4.34 -0.99 -6.70
CA ALA A 21 3.05 -1.62 -6.98
C ALA A 21 1.89 -0.63 -6.81
N LEU A 22 0.83 -0.79 -7.61
CA LEU A 22 -0.38 0.03 -7.55
C LEU A 22 -1.19 -0.17 -6.26
N ASN A 23 -0.96 -1.26 -5.54
CA ASN A 23 -1.55 -1.53 -4.23
C ASN A 23 -0.72 -2.57 -3.47
N ASP A 24 -0.99 -2.69 -2.18
CA ASP A 24 -0.26 -3.60 -1.28
C ASP A 24 -0.38 -5.07 -1.68
N ARG A 25 -1.55 -5.50 -2.16
CA ARG A 25 -1.73 -6.89 -2.61
C ARG A 25 -0.85 -7.22 -3.81
N ALA A 26 -0.65 -6.27 -4.71
CA ALA A 26 0.26 -6.45 -5.84
C ALA A 26 1.73 -6.47 -5.37
N ALA A 27 2.10 -5.61 -4.40
CA ALA A 27 3.42 -5.61 -3.79
C ALA A 27 3.74 -6.95 -3.10
N ILE A 28 2.81 -7.49 -2.33
CA ILE A 28 2.94 -8.82 -1.69
C ILE A 28 3.07 -9.93 -2.73
N GLY A 29 2.29 -9.85 -3.82
CA GLY A 29 2.42 -10.79 -4.94
C GLY A 29 3.78 -10.72 -5.65
N ALA A 30 4.36 -9.52 -5.78
CA ALA A 30 5.70 -9.33 -6.31
C ALA A 30 6.77 -9.92 -5.38
N LEU A 31 6.65 -9.69 -4.08
CA LEU A 31 7.54 -10.30 -3.07
C LEU A 31 7.52 -11.84 -3.17
N ALA A 32 6.33 -12.43 -3.29
CA ALA A 32 6.20 -13.87 -3.44
C ALA A 32 6.93 -14.37 -4.70
N ALA A 33 6.77 -13.69 -5.85
CA ALA A 33 7.45 -14.04 -7.09
C ALA A 33 8.99 -13.96 -6.95
N ILE A 34 9.50 -12.92 -6.30
CA ILE A 34 10.93 -12.73 -6.07
C ILE A 34 11.49 -13.89 -5.21
N LYS A 35 10.77 -14.27 -4.14
CA LYS A 35 11.16 -15.38 -3.28
C LYS A 35 11.09 -16.74 -3.97
N GLU A 36 10.03 -17.00 -4.72
CA GLU A 36 9.87 -18.26 -5.48
C GLU A 36 10.96 -18.44 -6.54
N ASN A 37 11.36 -17.37 -7.20
CA ASN A 37 12.42 -17.39 -8.21
C ASN A 37 13.85 -17.23 -7.64
N GLN A 38 13.99 -17.14 -6.31
CA GLN A 38 15.26 -17.09 -5.58
C GLN A 38 16.21 -16.01 -6.11
N LEU A 39 15.71 -14.82 -6.40
CA LEU A 39 16.56 -13.69 -6.81
C LEU A 39 17.55 -13.34 -5.69
N ALA A 40 18.84 -13.40 -6.01
CA ALA A 40 19.92 -13.15 -5.06
C ALA A 40 20.19 -11.67 -4.78
N MET A 41 19.58 -10.76 -5.54
CA MET A 41 19.78 -9.32 -5.40
C MET A 41 18.70 -8.70 -4.50
N PRO A 42 19.04 -7.72 -3.66
CA PRO A 42 18.06 -6.98 -2.90
C PRO A 42 17.15 -6.19 -3.85
N ILE A 43 15.85 -6.36 -3.71
CA ILE A 43 14.83 -5.65 -4.48
C ILE A 43 13.99 -4.82 -3.52
N SER A 44 13.97 -3.50 -3.72
CA SER A 44 13.12 -2.60 -2.92
C SER A 44 11.67 -2.69 -3.36
N ILE A 45 10.75 -2.98 -2.45
CA ILE A 45 9.32 -3.15 -2.76
C ILE A 45 8.49 -2.11 -2.03
N TYR A 46 7.68 -1.38 -2.81
CA TYR A 46 6.76 -0.37 -2.32
C TYR A 46 5.33 -0.69 -2.73
N GLY A 47 4.38 -0.45 -1.81
CA GLY A 47 2.96 -0.59 -2.05
C GLY A 47 2.17 0.71 -1.90
N ILE A 48 0.87 0.60 -2.07
CA ILE A 48 -0.11 1.66 -1.81
C ILE A 48 -1.29 1.00 -1.10
N ASP A 49 -1.82 1.61 -0.11
CA ASP A 49 -3.02 1.44 0.69
C ASP A 49 -2.75 1.58 2.20
N GLY A 50 -1.61 1.13 2.71
CA GLY A 50 -1.34 1.01 4.15
C GLY A 50 -2.14 -0.14 4.78
N SER A 51 -2.27 -1.25 4.06
CA SER A 51 -3.08 -2.39 4.50
C SER A 51 -2.50 -3.07 5.74
N PRO A 52 -3.32 -3.75 6.54
CA PRO A 52 -2.84 -4.54 7.68
C PRO A 52 -1.74 -5.52 7.29
N ASP A 53 -1.94 -6.30 6.23
CA ASP A 53 -0.97 -7.30 5.76
C ASP A 53 0.39 -6.66 5.44
N MET A 54 0.40 -5.50 4.79
CA MET A 54 1.64 -4.78 4.47
C MET A 54 2.32 -4.24 5.71
N LYS A 55 1.57 -3.71 6.68
CA LYS A 55 2.13 -3.24 7.96
C LYS A 55 2.74 -4.38 8.77
N VAL A 56 2.11 -5.55 8.78
CA VAL A 56 2.70 -6.75 9.39
C VAL A 56 4.02 -7.10 8.71
N LEU A 57 4.10 -7.09 7.39
CA LEU A 57 5.34 -7.36 6.67
C LEU A 57 6.42 -6.32 6.98
N LEU A 58 6.09 -5.03 7.01
CA LEU A 58 7.01 -3.96 7.39
C LEU A 58 7.58 -4.14 8.79
N SER A 59 6.77 -4.65 9.74
CA SER A 59 7.20 -4.86 11.14
C SER A 59 7.94 -6.18 11.36
N THR A 60 7.87 -7.15 10.43
CA THR A 60 8.38 -8.51 10.65
C THR A 60 9.45 -8.95 9.67
N THR A 61 9.63 -8.27 8.53
CA THR A 61 10.59 -8.63 7.48
C THR A 61 11.35 -7.41 6.97
N ASP A 62 12.49 -7.67 6.30
CA ASP A 62 13.27 -6.63 5.63
C ASP A 62 12.98 -6.55 4.11
N ASP A 63 12.00 -7.30 3.64
CA ASP A 63 11.73 -7.44 2.21
C ASP A 63 10.90 -6.28 1.62
N ILE A 64 10.21 -5.50 2.48
CA ILE A 64 9.34 -4.39 2.09
C ILE A 64 9.93 -3.09 2.63
N GLU A 65 9.97 -2.05 1.78
CA GLU A 65 10.48 -0.74 2.16
C GLU A 65 9.39 0.22 2.67
N GLY A 66 8.18 0.15 2.10
CA GLY A 66 7.10 1.02 2.53
C GLY A 66 5.80 0.87 1.75
N THR A 67 4.78 1.53 2.27
CA THR A 67 3.49 1.67 1.61
C THR A 67 2.94 3.09 1.78
N VAL A 68 2.37 3.65 0.71
CA VAL A 68 1.66 4.93 0.78
C VAL A 68 0.26 4.68 1.32
N ALA A 69 0.06 5.00 2.58
CA ALA A 69 -1.20 4.74 3.27
C ALA A 69 -2.28 5.74 2.87
N GLN A 70 -3.40 5.20 2.43
CA GLN A 70 -4.67 5.90 2.33
C GLN A 70 -5.44 5.67 3.63
N SER A 71 -6.31 6.61 4.01
CA SER A 71 -7.16 6.45 5.19
C SER A 71 -8.62 6.22 4.80
N PRO A 72 -9.08 4.97 4.69
CA PRO A 72 -10.49 4.66 4.45
C PRO A 72 -11.41 5.27 5.52
N LEU A 73 -10.92 5.34 6.76
CA LEU A 73 -11.67 5.93 7.87
C LEU A 73 -11.87 7.44 7.70
N LYS A 74 -10.82 8.18 7.32
CA LYS A 74 -10.92 9.63 7.03
C LYS A 74 -11.81 9.88 5.80
N MET A 75 -11.67 9.06 4.76
CA MET A 75 -12.52 9.14 3.57
C MET A 75 -13.98 8.91 3.90
N GLY A 76 -14.29 7.85 4.63
CA GLY A 76 -15.67 7.54 5.08
C GLY A 76 -16.28 8.65 5.90
N ARG A 77 -15.55 9.21 6.87
CA ARG A 77 -16.01 10.36 7.67
C ARG A 77 -16.29 11.59 6.79
N GLN A 78 -15.43 11.87 5.83
CA GLN A 78 -15.62 13.00 4.91
C GLN A 78 -16.85 12.81 4.03
N VAL A 79 -17.09 11.60 3.52
CA VAL A 79 -18.32 11.27 2.77
C VAL A 79 -19.57 11.50 3.61
N MET A 80 -19.58 11.03 4.86
CA MET A 80 -20.73 11.23 5.76
C MET A 80 -20.99 12.71 6.05
N GLN A 81 -19.93 13.52 6.21
CA GLN A 81 -20.08 14.98 6.38
C GLN A 81 -20.73 15.64 5.15
N VAL A 82 -20.32 15.23 3.94
CA VAL A 82 -20.90 15.76 2.70
C VAL A 82 -22.38 15.37 2.58
N ILE A 83 -22.72 14.11 2.87
CA ILE A 83 -24.11 13.62 2.87
C ILE A 83 -24.97 14.45 3.84
N GLU A 84 -24.45 14.72 5.04
CA GLU A 84 -25.18 15.53 6.03
C GLU A 84 -25.37 16.98 5.57
N CYS A 85 -24.36 17.58 4.92
CA CYS A 85 -24.52 18.90 4.30
C CYS A 85 -25.60 18.90 3.23
N MET A 86 -25.62 17.89 2.35
CA MET A 86 -26.64 17.73 1.32
C MET A 86 -28.04 17.61 1.93
N ARG A 87 -28.18 16.76 2.96
CA ARG A 87 -29.46 16.53 3.65
C ARG A 87 -30.01 17.79 4.33
N THR A 88 -29.13 18.63 4.87
CA THR A 88 -29.52 19.85 5.62
C THR A 88 -29.48 21.13 4.78
N GLY A 89 -29.20 21.04 3.47
CA GLY A 89 -29.13 22.20 2.59
C GLY A 89 -27.92 23.12 2.87
N LYS A 90 -26.89 22.61 3.55
CA LYS A 90 -25.65 23.35 3.79
C LYS A 90 -24.72 23.25 2.58
N SER A 91 -23.89 24.27 2.40
CA SER A 91 -22.86 24.25 1.37
C SER A 91 -21.78 23.22 1.66
N TYR A 92 -21.24 22.61 0.61
CA TYR A 92 -20.09 21.70 0.65
C TYR A 92 -19.18 21.96 -0.56
N LYS A 93 -17.93 21.47 -0.49
CA LYS A 93 -16.97 21.62 -1.57
C LYS A 93 -17.21 20.55 -2.64
N GLU A 94 -16.92 20.86 -3.89
CA GLU A 94 -16.98 19.89 -4.99
C GLU A 94 -15.89 18.82 -4.90
N GLN A 95 -14.75 19.16 -4.24
CA GLN A 95 -13.59 18.27 -4.11
C GLN A 95 -12.99 18.34 -2.71
N TYR A 96 -12.69 17.17 -2.18
CA TYR A 96 -11.94 17.00 -0.93
C TYR A 96 -10.71 16.16 -1.19
N LYS A 97 -9.54 16.67 -0.83
CA LYS A 97 -8.28 15.92 -0.88
C LYS A 97 -7.96 15.39 0.51
N ILE A 98 -7.89 14.08 0.63
CA ILE A 98 -7.45 13.42 1.85
C ILE A 98 -5.94 13.18 1.72
N PRO A 99 -5.11 13.68 2.63
CA PRO A 99 -3.67 13.47 2.57
C PRO A 99 -3.34 11.98 2.75
N VAL A 100 -2.30 11.54 2.08
CA VAL A 100 -1.70 10.21 2.24
C VAL A 100 -0.42 10.33 3.05
N GLU A 101 0.00 9.22 3.66
CA GLU A 101 1.20 9.16 4.50
C GLU A 101 2.05 7.96 4.09
N MET A 102 3.38 8.10 4.08
CA MET A 102 4.27 6.97 3.90
C MET A 102 4.37 6.21 5.22
N ILE A 103 4.09 4.92 5.19
CA ILE A 103 4.39 4.00 6.28
C ILE A 103 5.58 3.15 5.85
N ASP A 104 6.62 3.17 6.65
CA ASP A 104 7.87 2.45 6.47
C ASP A 104 8.33 1.83 7.80
N LYS A 105 9.53 1.27 7.82
CA LYS A 105 10.10 0.63 9.03
C LYS A 105 10.32 1.61 10.18
N ASP A 106 10.56 2.89 9.89
CA ASP A 106 10.86 3.90 10.90
C ASP A 106 9.62 4.39 11.64
N ASN A 107 8.42 4.11 11.11
CA ASN A 107 7.19 4.64 11.67
C ASN A 107 6.01 3.65 11.77
N VAL A 108 6.16 2.41 11.29
CA VAL A 108 5.08 1.41 11.29
C VAL A 108 4.58 1.08 12.70
N ASP A 109 5.40 1.21 13.71
CA ASP A 109 5.09 1.01 15.13
C ASP A 109 4.07 2.02 15.70
N ARG A 110 3.87 3.15 15.00
CA ARG A 110 2.88 4.18 15.36
C ARG A 110 1.47 3.87 14.86
N TYR A 111 1.30 2.81 14.07
CA TYR A 111 0.04 2.42 13.47
C TYR A 111 -0.46 1.10 14.05
N ASP A 112 -1.78 0.95 14.12
CA ASP A 112 -2.37 -0.37 14.39
C ASP A 112 -2.09 -1.29 13.19
N VAL A 113 -1.23 -2.27 13.38
CA VAL A 113 -0.85 -3.22 12.32
C VAL A 113 -2.01 -4.13 11.89
N ASN A 114 -3.05 -4.27 12.71
CA ASN A 114 -4.22 -5.10 12.42
C ASN A 114 -5.40 -4.31 11.88
N GLY A 115 -5.33 -3.00 11.88
CA GLY A 115 -6.42 -2.10 11.47
C GLY A 115 -6.07 -1.21 10.28
N TRP A 116 -7.05 -0.42 9.84
CA TRP A 116 -6.87 0.67 8.89
C TRP A 116 -6.69 2.01 9.65
N GLN A 117 -5.91 2.93 9.08
CA GLN A 117 -5.69 4.27 9.63
C GLN A 117 -6.68 5.30 9.09
#